data_a5d527b8b9613a3fb868b20ee63d6104
#
_entry.id   a5d527b8b9613a3fb868b20ee63d6104
#
_cell.length_a   1.000
_cell.length_b   1.000
_cell.length_c   1.000
_cell.angle_alpha   90.00
_cell.angle_beta   90.00
_cell.angle_gamma   90.00
#
_symmetry.space_group_name_H-M   'P 1'
#
loop_
_entity.id
_entity.type
_entity.pdbx_description
1 polymer ?
#
loop_
_entity_poly.entity_id
_entity_poly.type
_entity_poly.pdbx_seq_one_letter_code
_entity_poly.pdbx_strand_id
1 'polypeptide(L)'
;MIRPVKTYEECRDFVSCFQGDPHFSEPMLSSEEQLQSNLIRPIGNPDRYCVFGVYHEEALIGLFAFLVIRDEQYAEMLAGLSHEKSAYLEALQYLEQHFPGYGIDFVFNPGNCLLREHLNLRKADFEPEQQKMVLEAPAPDMDTTGIAPLSGQYAEQYCAIHNKDMYWTGEKVMQAQDRFHTFLAIRDGTVIGYIDVTCTFKENEPFDLLVLEEYRRMGYGRKLLAKALEANAPNAMSVLVDAGNVPAIRLYASMGFAKKQNILTAHWTVPSSE
;
A
#
# COMPACT_ATOMS: atom_id res chain seq x y z
N MET A 1 6.58 6.42 -29.79
CA MET A 1 6.39 5.02 -30.27
C MET A 1 6.44 4.06 -29.08
N ILE A 2 5.47 3.13 -28.97
CA ILE A 2 5.43 2.15 -27.85
C ILE A 2 5.92 0.79 -28.32
N ARG A 3 6.80 0.15 -27.54
CA ARG A 3 7.34 -1.21 -27.79
C ARG A 3 7.35 -2.02 -26.50
N PRO A 4 7.04 -3.34 -26.51
CA PRO A 4 7.23 -4.20 -25.36
C PRO A 4 8.71 -4.24 -24.95
N VAL A 5 8.96 -4.21 -23.64
CA VAL A 5 10.29 -4.46 -23.06
C VAL A 5 10.44 -5.97 -22.86
N LYS A 6 11.49 -6.56 -23.40
CA LYS A 6 11.69 -8.01 -23.41
C LYS A 6 12.70 -8.50 -22.39
N THR A 7 13.65 -7.64 -22.00
CA THR A 7 14.67 -7.96 -20.99
C THR A 7 14.89 -6.75 -20.07
N TYR A 8 15.31 -7.00 -18.84
CA TYR A 8 15.63 -5.93 -17.91
C TYR A 8 16.85 -5.10 -18.37
N GLU A 9 17.78 -5.71 -19.08
CA GLU A 9 18.95 -5.04 -19.66
C GLU A 9 18.56 -3.89 -20.57
N GLU A 10 17.43 -3.99 -21.30
CA GLU A 10 16.95 -2.93 -22.20
C GLU A 10 16.56 -1.65 -21.48
N CYS A 11 16.22 -1.72 -20.19
CA CYS A 11 15.74 -0.59 -19.41
C CYS A 11 16.53 -0.33 -18.12
N ARG A 12 17.58 -1.09 -17.83
CA ARG A 12 18.35 -1.00 -16.57
C ARG A 12 18.88 0.41 -16.29
N ASP A 13 19.53 1.00 -17.27
CA ASP A 13 20.12 2.33 -17.11
C ASP A 13 19.04 3.39 -16.92
N PHE A 14 17.92 3.25 -17.62
CA PHE A 14 16.77 4.12 -17.47
C PHE A 14 16.18 4.03 -16.06
N VAL A 15 15.95 2.82 -15.55
CA VAL A 15 15.45 2.59 -14.17
C VAL A 15 16.40 3.20 -13.14
N SER A 16 17.72 3.05 -13.36
CA SER A 16 18.73 3.58 -12.44
C SER A 16 18.67 5.10 -12.29
N CYS A 17 18.20 5.83 -13.32
CA CYS A 17 18.05 7.29 -13.26
C CYS A 17 16.96 7.73 -12.29
N PHE A 18 16.02 6.86 -11.93
CA PHE A 18 14.93 7.15 -10.99
C PHE A 18 15.22 6.69 -9.56
N GLN A 19 16.28 5.92 -9.35
CA GLN A 19 16.65 5.46 -8.00
C GLN A 19 17.06 6.65 -7.14
N GLY A 20 16.33 6.85 -6.01
CA GLY A 20 16.58 7.94 -5.08
C GLY A 20 15.98 9.29 -5.49
N ASP A 21 15.27 9.40 -6.60
CA ASP A 21 14.50 10.59 -6.93
C ASP A 21 13.24 10.65 -6.05
N PRO A 22 13.10 11.65 -5.15
CA PRO A 22 11.99 11.72 -4.22
C PRO A 22 10.63 11.98 -4.88
N HIS A 23 10.60 12.41 -6.14
CA HIS A 23 9.37 12.68 -6.89
C HIS A 23 8.94 11.49 -7.76
N PHE A 24 9.89 10.66 -8.17
CA PHE A 24 9.65 9.54 -9.10
C PHE A 24 10.10 8.21 -8.55
N SER A 25 10.63 8.15 -7.30
CA SER A 25 10.83 6.87 -6.63
C SER A 25 9.46 6.24 -6.41
N GLU A 26 9.14 5.29 -7.25
CA GLU A 26 7.89 4.57 -7.18
C GLU A 26 7.83 3.79 -5.87
N PRO A 27 6.73 3.88 -5.09
CA PRO A 27 6.62 3.11 -3.87
C PRO A 27 6.77 1.61 -4.11
N MET A 28 6.48 1.16 -5.33
CA MET A 28 6.55 -0.24 -5.76
C MET A 28 7.94 -0.68 -6.23
N LEU A 29 8.94 0.22 -6.30
CA LEU A 29 10.32 -0.06 -6.73
C LEU A 29 11.35 0.39 -5.69
N SER A 30 10.98 0.57 -4.44
CA SER A 30 11.83 1.14 -3.38
C SER A 30 12.85 0.15 -2.78
N SER A 31 12.77 -1.14 -3.14
CA SER A 31 13.72 -2.18 -2.71
C SER A 31 14.07 -3.12 -3.86
N GLU A 32 15.17 -3.87 -3.71
CA GLU A 32 15.57 -4.90 -4.69
C GLU A 32 14.47 -5.98 -4.85
N GLU A 33 13.83 -6.37 -3.76
CA GLU A 33 12.73 -7.34 -3.78
C GLU A 33 11.53 -6.81 -4.58
N GLN A 34 11.18 -5.53 -4.41
CA GLN A 34 10.12 -4.89 -5.18
C GLN A 34 10.51 -4.72 -6.65
N LEU A 35 11.74 -4.32 -6.95
CA LEU A 35 12.24 -4.28 -8.32
C LEU A 35 12.11 -5.65 -9.00
N GLN A 36 12.49 -6.71 -8.29
CA GLN A 36 12.36 -8.08 -8.79
C GLN A 36 10.91 -8.47 -9.03
N SER A 37 10.02 -8.13 -8.10
CA SER A 37 8.61 -8.53 -8.14
C SER A 37 7.79 -7.72 -9.14
N ASN A 38 8.05 -6.41 -9.22
CA ASN A 38 7.18 -5.47 -9.91
C ASN A 38 7.68 -5.06 -11.30
N LEU A 39 8.93 -5.39 -11.64
CA LEU A 39 9.47 -5.10 -12.97
C LEU A 39 10.17 -6.30 -13.62
N ILE A 40 11.15 -6.93 -12.96
CA ILE A 40 11.96 -7.98 -13.63
C ILE A 40 11.12 -9.23 -13.91
N ARG A 41 10.38 -9.72 -12.93
CA ARG A 41 9.45 -10.86 -13.11
C ARG A 41 8.34 -10.55 -14.13
N PRO A 42 7.68 -9.39 -14.10
CA PRO A 42 6.71 -8.97 -15.12
C PRO A 42 7.26 -9.03 -16.55
N ILE A 43 8.46 -8.54 -16.80
CA ILE A 43 9.09 -8.60 -18.14
C ILE A 43 9.15 -10.04 -18.67
N GLY A 44 9.44 -11.02 -17.82
CA GLY A 44 9.52 -12.44 -18.18
C GLY A 44 8.17 -13.17 -18.31
N ASN A 45 7.04 -12.52 -18.03
CA ASN A 45 5.72 -13.17 -17.99
C ASN A 45 4.61 -12.32 -18.65
N PRO A 46 4.60 -12.22 -19.99
CA PRO A 46 3.67 -11.36 -20.73
C PRO A 46 2.20 -11.84 -20.68
N ASP A 47 1.93 -13.08 -20.28
CA ASP A 47 0.56 -13.60 -20.17
C ASP A 47 -0.23 -12.91 -19.04
N ARG A 48 0.49 -12.53 -17.99
CA ARG A 48 -0.08 -11.95 -16.78
C ARG A 48 0.24 -10.45 -16.62
N TYR A 49 1.26 -9.98 -17.32
CA TYR A 49 1.75 -8.61 -17.17
C TYR A 49 1.86 -7.91 -18.53
N CYS A 50 1.68 -6.60 -18.52
CA CYS A 50 1.92 -5.75 -19.67
C CYS A 50 3.08 -4.80 -19.32
N VAL A 51 4.25 -5.00 -19.96
CA VAL A 51 5.42 -4.15 -19.75
C VAL A 51 5.85 -3.56 -21.08
N PHE A 52 5.89 -2.22 -21.14
CA PHE A 52 6.25 -1.52 -22.37
C PHE A 52 7.07 -0.26 -22.09
N GLY A 53 7.89 0.09 -23.05
CA GLY A 53 8.61 1.35 -23.11
C GLY A 53 7.98 2.32 -24.11
N VAL A 54 8.02 3.60 -23.78
CA VAL A 54 7.71 4.70 -24.69
C VAL A 54 9.04 5.25 -25.20
N TYR A 55 9.17 5.32 -26.52
CA TYR A 55 10.41 5.75 -27.17
C TYR A 55 10.18 6.99 -28.03
N HIS A 56 11.09 7.95 -27.91
CA HIS A 56 11.24 9.04 -28.87
C HIS A 56 12.50 8.79 -29.69
N GLU A 57 12.33 8.62 -31.01
CA GLU A 57 13.35 8.03 -31.88
C GLU A 57 13.80 6.67 -31.33
N GLU A 58 15.05 6.52 -30.87
CA GLU A 58 15.56 5.29 -30.25
C GLU A 58 15.74 5.42 -28.72
N ALA A 59 15.53 6.60 -28.15
CA ALA A 59 15.68 6.84 -26.72
C ALA A 59 14.43 6.39 -25.95
N LEU A 60 14.61 5.58 -24.91
CA LEU A 60 13.56 5.24 -23.95
C LEU A 60 13.26 6.47 -23.09
N ILE A 61 12.03 6.99 -23.17
CA ILE A 61 11.57 8.17 -22.42
C ILE A 61 10.52 7.85 -21.36
N GLY A 62 9.98 6.63 -21.35
CA GLY A 62 9.04 6.17 -20.34
C GLY A 62 9.02 4.64 -20.26
N LEU A 63 8.84 4.12 -19.05
CA LEU A 63 8.74 2.68 -18.77
C LEU A 63 7.52 2.43 -17.89
N PHE A 64 6.66 1.51 -18.33
CA PHE A 64 5.41 1.20 -17.65
C PHE A 64 5.25 -0.30 -17.51
N ALA A 65 4.84 -0.75 -16.33
CA ALA A 65 4.56 -2.15 -16.03
C ALA A 65 3.22 -2.25 -15.30
N PHE A 66 2.37 -3.17 -15.77
CA PHE A 66 1.05 -3.44 -15.21
C PHE A 66 0.86 -4.92 -14.95
N LEU A 67 0.28 -5.27 -13.80
CA LEU A 67 -0.40 -6.53 -13.59
C LEU A 67 -1.75 -6.48 -14.33
N VAL A 68 -2.14 -7.56 -15.04
CA VAL A 68 -3.39 -7.60 -15.80
C VAL A 68 -4.18 -8.85 -15.41
N ILE A 69 -5.38 -8.67 -14.86
CA ILE A 69 -6.33 -9.73 -14.50
C ILE A 69 -7.49 -9.69 -15.49
N ARG A 70 -7.38 -10.51 -16.55
CA ARG A 70 -8.27 -10.42 -17.71
C ARG A 70 -9.71 -10.77 -17.39
N ASP A 71 -9.93 -11.79 -16.56
CA ASP A 71 -11.26 -12.28 -16.19
C ASP A 71 -12.04 -11.27 -15.34
N GLU A 72 -11.34 -10.35 -14.66
CA GLU A 72 -11.90 -9.30 -13.83
C GLU A 72 -11.96 -7.94 -14.56
N GLN A 73 -11.40 -7.86 -15.78
CA GLN A 73 -11.18 -6.59 -16.48
C GLN A 73 -10.48 -5.55 -15.59
N TYR A 74 -9.45 -6.00 -14.89
CA TYR A 74 -8.71 -5.19 -13.93
C TYR A 74 -7.22 -5.16 -14.27
N ALA A 75 -6.59 -4.03 -14.02
CA ALA A 75 -5.14 -3.91 -14.05
C ALA A 75 -4.62 -3.01 -12.91
N GLU A 76 -3.37 -3.21 -12.55
CA GLU A 76 -2.68 -2.42 -11.53
C GLU A 76 -1.32 -1.98 -12.05
N MET A 77 -1.00 -0.70 -11.92
CA MET A 77 0.31 -0.18 -12.27
C MET A 77 1.35 -0.60 -11.23
N LEU A 78 2.33 -1.37 -11.67
CA LEU A 78 3.47 -1.82 -10.84
C LEU A 78 4.67 -0.88 -10.95
N ALA A 79 4.81 -0.20 -12.10
CA ALA A 79 5.81 0.85 -12.33
C ALA A 79 5.33 1.81 -13.41
N GLY A 80 5.63 3.10 -13.24
CA GLY A 80 5.30 4.16 -14.19
C GLY A 80 6.35 5.27 -14.13
N LEU A 81 7.48 5.07 -14.84
CA LEU A 81 8.66 5.91 -14.75
C LEU A 81 8.80 6.78 -16.00
N SER A 82 8.76 8.10 -15.83
CA SER A 82 9.14 9.06 -16.86
C SER A 82 9.34 10.46 -16.28
N HIS A 83 10.29 11.22 -16.80
CA HIS A 83 10.38 12.66 -16.62
C HIS A 83 9.68 13.46 -17.74
N GLU A 84 9.11 12.75 -18.74
CA GLU A 84 8.50 13.35 -19.91
C GLU A 84 6.98 13.27 -19.86
N LYS A 85 6.31 14.41 -19.97
CA LYS A 85 4.84 14.48 -20.01
C LYS A 85 4.24 13.69 -21.18
N SER A 86 4.91 13.71 -22.34
CA SER A 86 4.49 12.97 -23.53
C SER A 86 4.46 11.46 -23.32
N ALA A 87 5.38 10.91 -22.51
CA ALA A 87 5.41 9.48 -22.23
C ALA A 87 4.18 9.02 -21.43
N TYR A 88 3.74 9.79 -20.45
CA TYR A 88 2.48 9.49 -19.73
C TYR A 88 1.26 9.59 -20.65
N LEU A 89 1.23 10.61 -21.53
CA LEU A 89 0.15 10.75 -22.50
C LEU A 89 0.06 9.52 -23.41
N GLU A 90 1.19 9.11 -24.03
CA GLU A 90 1.26 7.95 -24.92
C GLU A 90 0.91 6.66 -24.16
N ALA A 91 1.40 6.48 -22.92
CA ALA A 91 1.10 5.32 -22.12
C ALA A 91 -0.39 5.18 -21.81
N LEU A 92 -1.05 6.25 -21.39
CA LEU A 92 -2.48 6.22 -21.10
C LEU A 92 -3.33 6.04 -22.37
N GLN A 93 -2.93 6.63 -23.49
CA GLN A 93 -3.56 6.34 -24.80
C GLN A 93 -3.40 4.88 -25.21
N TYR A 94 -2.27 4.28 -24.95
CA TYR A 94 -2.03 2.85 -25.18
C TYR A 94 -3.01 2.01 -24.33
N LEU A 95 -3.21 2.36 -23.07
CA LEU A 95 -4.19 1.67 -22.20
C LEU A 95 -5.63 1.85 -22.73
N GLU A 96 -5.98 3.04 -23.21
CA GLU A 96 -7.29 3.30 -23.84
C GLU A 96 -7.55 2.37 -25.03
N GLN A 97 -6.53 2.10 -25.83
CA GLN A 97 -6.64 1.26 -27.04
C GLN A 97 -6.66 -0.24 -26.75
N HIS A 98 -5.95 -0.69 -25.71
CA HIS A 98 -5.70 -2.13 -25.50
C HIS A 98 -6.49 -2.71 -24.32
N PHE A 99 -7.04 -1.86 -23.45
CA PHE A 99 -7.76 -2.27 -22.25
C PHE A 99 -9.11 -1.53 -22.08
N PRO A 100 -9.94 -1.42 -23.15
CA PRO A 100 -11.22 -0.72 -23.03
C PRO A 100 -12.12 -1.41 -21.99
N GLY A 101 -12.75 -0.63 -21.09
CA GLY A 101 -13.62 -1.12 -20.03
C GLY A 101 -12.90 -1.64 -18.79
N TYR A 102 -11.56 -1.67 -18.76
CA TYR A 102 -10.82 -2.08 -17.57
C TYR A 102 -10.85 -1.02 -16.47
N GLY A 103 -10.97 -1.48 -15.23
CA GLY A 103 -10.59 -0.70 -14.06
C GLY A 103 -9.07 -0.76 -13.86
N ILE A 104 -8.41 0.38 -13.76
CA ILE A 104 -6.96 0.43 -13.58
C ILE A 104 -6.61 1.22 -12.32
N ASP A 105 -5.84 0.60 -11.43
CA ASP A 105 -5.30 1.22 -10.24
C ASP A 105 -3.88 1.71 -10.48
N PHE A 106 -3.63 2.94 -10.05
CA PHE A 106 -2.34 3.59 -10.09
C PHE A 106 -1.89 3.88 -8.66
N VAL A 107 -0.83 3.22 -8.22
CA VAL A 107 -0.19 3.46 -6.92
C VAL A 107 1.14 4.15 -7.18
N PHE A 108 1.29 5.40 -6.74
CA PHE A 108 2.45 6.21 -7.09
C PHE A 108 2.79 7.27 -6.05
N ASN A 109 3.99 7.86 -6.16
CA ASN A 109 4.40 8.98 -5.33
C ASN A 109 3.59 10.23 -5.71
N PRO A 110 2.92 10.92 -4.77
CA PRO A 110 2.14 12.12 -5.05
C PRO A 110 2.97 13.28 -5.63
N GLY A 111 4.30 13.24 -5.50
CA GLY A 111 5.24 14.15 -6.16
C GLY A 111 5.36 13.92 -7.67
N ASN A 112 4.88 12.79 -8.20
CA ASN A 112 4.76 12.56 -9.65
C ASN A 112 3.58 13.37 -10.22
N CYS A 113 3.79 14.68 -10.33
CA CYS A 113 2.77 15.61 -10.80
C CYS A 113 2.37 15.35 -12.26
N LEU A 114 3.25 14.76 -13.07
CA LEU A 114 2.97 14.47 -14.49
C LEU A 114 1.92 13.38 -14.62
N LEU A 115 2.08 12.26 -13.93
CA LEU A 115 1.06 11.19 -13.92
C LEU A 115 -0.25 11.70 -13.32
N ARG A 116 -0.18 12.40 -12.18
CA ARG A 116 -1.35 12.97 -11.52
C ARG A 116 -2.15 13.90 -12.43
N GLU A 117 -1.49 14.78 -13.19
CA GLU A 117 -2.15 15.68 -14.15
C GLU A 117 -2.92 14.89 -15.20
N HIS A 118 -2.30 13.88 -15.80
CA HIS A 118 -2.93 13.08 -16.84
C HIS A 118 -4.10 12.23 -16.34
N LEU A 119 -4.02 11.70 -15.10
CA LEU A 119 -5.12 10.99 -14.47
C LEU A 119 -6.29 11.93 -14.12
N ASN A 120 -6.00 13.16 -13.64
CA ASN A 120 -7.02 14.18 -13.43
C ASN A 120 -7.77 14.54 -14.73
N LEU A 121 -7.07 14.70 -15.85
CA LEU A 121 -7.69 14.98 -17.15
C LEU A 121 -8.63 13.85 -17.59
N ARG A 122 -8.39 12.62 -17.15
CA ARG A 122 -9.21 11.43 -17.40
C ARG A 122 -10.28 11.19 -16.34
N LYS A 123 -10.39 12.11 -15.38
CA LYS A 123 -11.35 12.03 -14.27
C LYS A 123 -11.20 10.75 -13.43
N ALA A 124 -9.95 10.31 -13.22
CA ALA A 124 -9.68 9.24 -12.28
C ALA A 124 -10.10 9.66 -10.86
N ASP A 125 -10.60 8.71 -10.09
CA ASP A 125 -10.97 8.91 -8.69
C ASP A 125 -9.72 8.72 -7.81
N PHE A 126 -9.40 9.73 -7.00
CA PHE A 126 -8.23 9.69 -6.13
C PHE A 126 -8.63 9.36 -4.70
N GLU A 127 -7.93 8.40 -4.11
CA GLU A 127 -8.01 8.16 -2.68
C GLU A 127 -7.30 9.27 -1.87
N PRO A 128 -7.60 9.39 -0.57
CA PRO A 128 -6.80 10.22 0.33
C PRO A 128 -5.32 9.82 0.28
N GLU A 129 -4.43 10.81 0.27
CA GLU A 129 -2.99 10.56 0.31
C GLU A 129 -2.62 9.77 1.58
N GLN A 130 -1.84 8.72 1.43
CA GLN A 130 -1.36 7.88 2.52
C GLN A 130 0.13 8.11 2.76
N GLN A 131 0.54 7.87 4.01
CA GLN A 131 1.94 7.91 4.42
C GLN A 131 2.38 6.51 4.83
N LYS A 132 3.42 5.97 4.18
CA LYS A 132 4.11 4.77 4.67
C LYS A 132 5.05 5.18 5.80
N MET A 133 4.90 4.52 6.95
CA MET A 133 5.82 4.64 8.08
C MET A 133 6.41 3.26 8.40
N VAL A 134 7.68 3.22 8.77
CA VAL A 134 8.42 1.98 9.09
C VAL A 134 9.00 2.08 10.49
N LEU A 135 8.95 0.99 11.23
CA LEU A 135 9.57 0.90 12.55
C LEU A 135 11.11 0.92 12.40
N GLU A 136 11.75 1.99 12.88
CA GLU A 136 13.21 2.17 12.81
C GLU A 136 13.88 2.15 14.18
N ALA A 137 13.14 2.43 15.24
CA ALA A 137 13.64 2.44 16.59
C ALA A 137 12.94 1.36 17.43
N PRO A 138 13.61 0.78 18.45
CA PRO A 138 12.95 -0.12 19.38
C PRO A 138 11.71 0.54 19.99
N ALA A 139 10.63 -0.24 20.11
CA ALA A 139 9.46 0.23 20.83
C ALA A 139 9.85 0.65 22.26
N PRO A 140 9.32 1.76 22.77
CA PRO A 140 9.53 2.12 24.14
C PRO A 140 8.96 1.04 25.07
N ASP A 141 9.68 0.74 26.17
CA ASP A 141 9.17 -0.14 27.22
C ASP A 141 7.91 0.48 27.82
N MET A 142 6.80 -0.25 27.77
CA MET A 142 5.50 0.25 28.18
C MET A 142 4.71 -0.79 28.96
N ASP A 143 4.01 -0.33 30.00
CA ASP A 143 3.00 -1.11 30.68
C ASP A 143 1.85 -1.46 29.71
N THR A 144 1.69 -2.75 29.41
CA THR A 144 0.60 -3.29 28.60
C THR A 144 -0.51 -3.92 29.43
N THR A 145 -0.59 -3.61 30.73
CA THR A 145 -1.68 -4.06 31.62
C THR A 145 -3.03 -3.65 31.03
N GLY A 146 -3.97 -4.60 31.00
CA GLY A 146 -5.30 -4.41 30.38
C GLY A 146 -5.34 -4.69 28.89
N ILE A 147 -4.22 -5.15 28.28
CA ILE A 147 -4.18 -5.67 26.91
C ILE A 147 -4.05 -7.19 26.97
N ALA A 148 -4.94 -7.89 26.28
CA ALA A 148 -4.95 -9.35 26.22
C ALA A 148 -5.11 -9.84 24.76
N PRO A 149 -4.61 -11.03 24.43
CA PRO A 149 -4.93 -11.67 23.15
C PRO A 149 -6.44 -11.89 23.01
N LEU A 150 -6.94 -11.85 21.78
CA LEU A 150 -8.32 -12.20 21.47
C LEU A 150 -8.61 -13.62 21.96
N SER A 151 -9.70 -13.78 22.69
CA SER A 151 -10.19 -15.07 23.17
C SER A 151 -11.69 -15.20 22.92
N GLY A 152 -12.21 -16.42 22.91
CA GLY A 152 -13.61 -16.71 22.58
C GLY A 152 -14.62 -15.95 23.44
N GLN A 153 -14.29 -15.69 24.70
CA GLN A 153 -15.18 -14.93 25.62
C GLN A 153 -15.42 -13.49 25.20
N TYR A 154 -14.53 -12.89 24.40
CA TYR A 154 -14.63 -11.52 23.92
C TYR A 154 -14.96 -11.42 22.43
N ALA A 155 -15.18 -12.55 21.75
CA ALA A 155 -15.40 -12.61 20.30
C ALA A 155 -16.56 -11.72 19.84
N GLU A 156 -17.71 -11.80 20.52
CA GLU A 156 -18.88 -11.00 20.17
C GLU A 156 -18.62 -9.50 20.35
N GLN A 157 -17.96 -9.11 21.44
CA GLN A 157 -17.63 -7.71 21.72
C GLN A 157 -16.64 -7.17 20.69
N TYR A 158 -15.63 -7.95 20.32
CA TYR A 158 -14.66 -7.60 19.30
C TYR A 158 -15.34 -7.39 17.94
N CYS A 159 -16.14 -8.35 17.44
CA CYS A 159 -16.86 -8.23 16.19
C CYS A 159 -17.86 -7.04 16.19
N ALA A 160 -18.45 -6.73 17.34
CA ALA A 160 -19.40 -5.61 17.45
C ALA A 160 -18.76 -4.24 17.21
N ILE A 161 -17.51 -4.04 17.65
CA ILE A 161 -16.77 -2.78 17.51
C ILE A 161 -15.82 -2.76 16.30
N HIS A 162 -15.60 -3.91 15.64
CA HIS A 162 -14.71 -4.00 14.49
C HIS A 162 -15.26 -3.23 13.29
N ASN A 163 -14.34 -2.64 12.49
CA ASN A 163 -14.69 -1.94 11.26
C ASN A 163 -15.35 -2.92 10.26
N LYS A 164 -16.56 -2.55 9.81
CA LYS A 164 -17.37 -3.38 8.89
C LYS A 164 -17.21 -3.01 7.42
N ASP A 165 -16.57 -1.88 7.15
CA ASP A 165 -16.39 -1.36 5.79
C ASP A 165 -15.13 -1.91 5.12
N MET A 166 -14.35 -2.73 5.85
CA MET A 166 -13.13 -3.37 5.35
C MET A 166 -13.40 -4.80 4.88
N TYR A 167 -12.57 -5.29 3.96
CA TYR A 167 -12.62 -6.69 3.52
C TYR A 167 -12.45 -7.67 4.70
N TRP A 168 -11.48 -7.41 5.58
CA TRP A 168 -11.22 -8.18 6.80
C TRP A 168 -12.10 -7.66 7.93
N THR A 169 -13.32 -8.17 8.04
CA THR A 169 -14.19 -7.94 9.20
C THR A 169 -13.71 -8.75 10.40
N GLY A 170 -14.20 -8.42 11.60
CA GLY A 170 -13.82 -9.14 12.82
C GLY A 170 -14.05 -10.65 12.72
N GLU A 171 -15.16 -11.08 12.10
CA GLU A 171 -15.46 -12.50 11.88
C GLU A 171 -14.43 -13.18 10.95
N LYS A 172 -14.00 -12.48 9.90
CA LYS A 172 -12.98 -13.01 8.97
C LYS A 172 -11.61 -13.06 9.61
N VAL A 173 -11.23 -12.06 10.40
CA VAL A 173 -9.97 -12.06 11.16
C VAL A 173 -9.96 -13.23 12.14
N MET A 174 -11.05 -13.47 12.85
CA MET A 174 -11.18 -14.62 13.76
C MET A 174 -11.04 -15.96 13.07
N GLN A 175 -11.47 -16.10 11.81
CA GLN A 175 -11.31 -17.30 11.02
C GLN A 175 -9.89 -17.48 10.45
N ALA A 176 -9.10 -16.40 10.43
CA ALA A 176 -7.75 -16.33 9.86
C ALA A 176 -6.68 -16.05 10.93
N GLN A 177 -6.77 -16.67 12.10
CA GLN A 177 -5.83 -16.48 13.22
C GLN A 177 -4.40 -16.95 12.91
N ASP A 178 -4.21 -17.75 11.90
CA ASP A 178 -2.90 -18.09 11.35
C ASP A 178 -2.23 -16.92 10.59
N ARG A 179 -3.00 -15.88 10.24
CA ARG A 179 -2.55 -14.70 9.50
C ARG A 179 -2.49 -13.43 10.35
N PHE A 180 -3.21 -13.41 11.47
CA PHE A 180 -3.33 -12.24 12.32
C PHE A 180 -3.05 -12.55 13.79
N HIS A 181 -2.32 -11.67 14.45
CA HIS A 181 -2.34 -11.55 15.90
C HIS A 181 -3.29 -10.42 16.28
N THR A 182 -4.31 -10.74 17.09
CA THR A 182 -5.28 -9.76 17.56
C THR A 182 -5.13 -9.55 19.05
N PHE A 183 -5.05 -8.28 19.48
CA PHE A 183 -5.01 -7.89 20.90
C PHE A 183 -6.16 -6.94 21.21
N LEU A 184 -6.73 -7.10 22.39
CA LEU A 184 -7.87 -6.34 22.91
C LEU A 184 -7.44 -5.47 24.09
N ALA A 185 -7.88 -4.23 24.11
CA ALA A 185 -7.91 -3.41 25.30
C ALA A 185 -9.20 -3.69 26.09
N ILE A 186 -9.04 -4.15 27.31
CA ILE A 186 -10.18 -4.58 28.15
C ILE A 186 -10.21 -3.72 29.42
N ARG A 187 -11.39 -3.18 29.73
CA ARG A 187 -11.64 -2.46 30.96
C ARG A 187 -12.96 -2.92 31.59
N ASP A 188 -12.91 -3.33 32.85
CA ASP A 188 -14.09 -3.78 33.62
C ASP A 188 -14.90 -4.86 32.85
N GLY A 189 -14.22 -5.80 32.19
CA GLY A 189 -14.84 -6.87 31.41
C GLY A 189 -15.38 -6.45 30.02
N THR A 190 -15.18 -5.19 29.63
CA THR A 190 -15.64 -4.65 28.35
C THR A 190 -14.47 -4.43 27.40
N VAL A 191 -14.60 -4.84 26.12
CA VAL A 191 -13.65 -4.54 25.05
C VAL A 191 -13.84 -3.09 24.62
N ILE A 192 -12.80 -2.27 24.81
CA ILE A 192 -12.81 -0.83 24.55
C ILE A 192 -11.91 -0.44 23.35
N GLY A 193 -11.25 -1.41 22.76
CA GLY A 193 -10.41 -1.23 21.58
C GLY A 193 -9.70 -2.51 21.20
N TYR A 194 -9.12 -2.52 20.00
CA TYR A 194 -8.38 -3.66 19.48
C TYR A 194 -7.25 -3.21 18.54
N ILE A 195 -6.37 -4.14 18.24
CA ILE A 195 -5.40 -4.06 17.16
C ILE A 195 -5.28 -5.42 16.50
N ASP A 196 -5.38 -5.44 15.16
CA ASP A 196 -5.10 -6.59 14.32
C ASP A 196 -3.75 -6.38 13.61
N VAL A 197 -2.88 -7.36 13.70
CA VAL A 197 -1.53 -7.29 13.13
C VAL A 197 -1.30 -8.51 12.25
N THR A 198 -0.87 -8.31 11.02
CA THR A 198 -0.43 -9.43 10.17
C THR A 198 0.79 -10.13 10.81
N CYS A 199 0.91 -11.46 10.64
CA CYS A 199 1.98 -12.22 11.31
C CYS A 199 2.72 -13.21 10.40
N THR A 200 2.40 -13.22 9.11
CA THR A 200 2.96 -14.20 8.15
C THR A 200 4.06 -13.64 7.25
N PHE A 201 4.36 -12.34 7.36
CA PHE A 201 5.31 -11.67 6.49
C PHE A 201 6.63 -11.37 7.21
N LYS A 202 7.69 -11.10 6.46
CA LYS A 202 8.94 -10.56 7.02
C LYS A 202 8.77 -9.12 7.52
N GLU A 203 7.94 -8.33 6.83
CA GLU A 203 7.48 -7.01 7.23
C GLU A 203 5.96 -7.11 7.44
N ASN A 204 5.54 -7.10 8.70
CA ASN A 204 4.13 -7.14 9.09
C ASN A 204 3.58 -5.73 9.29
N GLU A 205 2.26 -5.62 9.39
CA GLU A 205 1.59 -4.33 9.56
C GLU A 205 0.49 -4.39 10.63
N PRO A 206 0.31 -3.32 11.40
CA PRO A 206 -0.94 -3.09 12.14
C PRO A 206 -2.02 -2.79 11.12
N PHE A 207 -2.80 -3.83 10.80
CA PHE A 207 -3.82 -3.79 9.75
C PHE A 207 -5.00 -2.91 10.13
N ASP A 208 -5.49 -3.06 11.37
CA ASP A 208 -6.54 -2.20 11.92
C ASP A 208 -6.30 -1.93 13.39
N LEU A 209 -6.50 -0.69 13.83
CA LEU A 209 -6.38 -0.25 15.22
C LEU A 209 -7.51 0.69 15.57
N LEU A 210 -8.33 0.28 16.53
CA LEU A 210 -9.44 1.08 17.02
C LEU A 210 -9.40 1.19 18.54
N VAL A 211 -9.70 2.38 19.04
CA VAL A 211 -10.08 2.64 20.45
C VAL A 211 -11.39 3.42 20.44
N LEU A 212 -12.38 2.94 21.17
CA LEU A 212 -13.69 3.60 21.32
C LEU A 212 -13.50 5.05 21.76
N GLU A 213 -14.32 5.95 21.24
CA GLU A 213 -14.13 7.40 21.33
C GLU A 213 -13.99 7.88 22.78
N GLU A 214 -14.83 7.38 23.68
CA GLU A 214 -14.84 7.72 25.10
C GLU A 214 -13.58 7.28 25.86
N TYR A 215 -12.77 6.36 25.28
CA TYR A 215 -11.51 5.85 25.86
C TYR A 215 -10.26 6.36 25.13
N ARG A 216 -10.44 7.20 24.10
CA ARG A 216 -9.31 7.82 23.40
C ARG A 216 -8.54 8.77 24.32
N ARG A 217 -7.27 9.01 23.98
CA ARG A 217 -6.33 9.85 24.74
C ARG A 217 -6.00 9.36 26.16
N MET A 218 -6.44 8.16 26.54
CA MET A 218 -6.09 7.50 27.80
C MET A 218 -4.90 6.53 27.68
N GLY A 219 -4.21 6.51 26.54
CA GLY A 219 -3.02 5.69 26.31
C GLY A 219 -3.28 4.31 25.73
N TYR A 220 -4.52 3.86 25.59
CA TYR A 220 -4.85 2.51 25.11
C TYR A 220 -4.30 2.19 23.72
N GLY A 221 -4.32 3.13 22.77
CA GLY A 221 -3.73 2.93 21.45
C GLY A 221 -2.23 2.64 21.50
N ARG A 222 -1.49 3.30 22.42
CA ARG A 222 -0.06 3.01 22.65
C ARG A 222 0.13 1.63 23.26
N LYS A 223 -0.68 1.25 24.24
CA LYS A 223 -0.59 -0.08 24.88
C LYS A 223 -0.89 -1.21 23.89
N LEU A 224 -1.91 -1.04 23.03
CA LEU A 224 -2.24 -1.98 21.96
C LEU A 224 -1.08 -2.12 20.99
N LEU A 225 -0.55 -0.99 20.49
CA LEU A 225 0.57 -1.01 19.55
C LEU A 225 1.85 -1.56 20.20
N ALA A 226 2.14 -1.25 21.45
CA ALA A 226 3.28 -1.83 22.19
C ALA A 226 3.16 -3.36 22.26
N LYS A 227 1.97 -3.89 22.56
CA LYS A 227 1.73 -5.34 22.60
C LYS A 227 1.88 -5.99 21.24
N ALA A 228 1.43 -5.32 20.19
CA ALA A 228 1.61 -5.75 18.81
C ALA A 228 3.10 -5.82 18.42
N LEU A 229 3.88 -4.79 18.76
CA LEU A 229 5.32 -4.74 18.51
C LEU A 229 6.08 -5.83 19.26
N GLU A 230 5.73 -6.07 20.54
CA GLU A 230 6.28 -7.18 21.33
C GLU A 230 6.05 -8.54 20.66
N ALA A 231 4.82 -8.79 20.20
CA ALA A 231 4.45 -10.05 19.57
C ALA A 231 5.05 -10.22 18.16
N ASN A 232 5.30 -9.12 17.44
CA ASN A 232 5.88 -9.16 16.10
C ASN A 232 7.40 -9.36 16.11
N ALA A 233 8.09 -9.05 17.20
CA ALA A 233 9.56 -9.15 17.26
C ALA A 233 10.04 -10.57 16.95
N PRO A 234 11.14 -10.76 16.17
CA PRO A 234 12.04 -9.73 15.63
C PRO A 234 11.71 -9.22 14.22
N ASN A 235 10.50 -9.50 13.69
CA ASN A 235 10.15 -9.13 12.33
C ASN A 235 10.05 -7.60 12.16
N ALA A 236 10.25 -7.14 10.93
CA ALA A 236 10.01 -5.74 10.58
C ALA A 236 8.51 -5.39 10.68
N MET A 237 8.21 -4.11 10.84
CA MET A 237 6.84 -3.61 10.85
C MET A 237 6.75 -2.28 10.10
N SER A 238 5.73 -2.15 9.25
CA SER A 238 5.37 -0.90 8.58
C SER A 238 3.88 -0.65 8.69
N VAL A 239 3.45 0.56 8.39
CA VAL A 239 2.03 0.93 8.36
C VAL A 239 1.77 1.93 7.24
N LEU A 240 0.64 1.77 6.57
CA LEU A 240 0.03 2.80 5.73
C LEU A 240 -1.01 3.55 6.56
N VAL A 241 -0.91 4.86 6.60
CA VAL A 241 -1.81 5.73 7.36
C VAL A 241 -2.22 6.91 6.51
N ASP A 242 -3.49 7.29 6.54
CA ASP A 242 -3.98 8.52 5.91
C ASP A 242 -3.12 9.71 6.36
N ALA A 243 -2.56 10.45 5.41
CA ALA A 243 -1.69 11.60 5.68
C ALA A 243 -2.41 12.72 6.47
N GLY A 244 -3.75 12.76 6.42
CA GLY A 244 -4.60 13.64 7.23
C GLY A 244 -4.86 13.11 8.64
N ASN A 245 -4.60 11.83 8.93
CA ASN A 245 -4.82 11.24 10.26
C ASN A 245 -3.67 11.57 11.23
N VAL A 246 -3.57 12.86 11.57
CA VAL A 246 -2.53 13.38 12.49
C VAL A 246 -2.47 12.63 13.83
N PRO A 247 -3.58 12.24 14.48
CA PRO A 247 -3.54 11.44 15.69
C PRO A 247 -2.85 10.08 15.53
N ALA A 248 -3.14 9.34 14.47
CA ALA A 248 -2.51 8.06 14.19
C ALA A 248 -1.02 8.22 13.85
N ILE A 249 -0.67 9.19 13.01
CA ILE A 249 0.73 9.50 12.67
C ILE A 249 1.54 9.81 13.95
N ARG A 250 1.00 10.62 14.86
CA ARG A 250 1.65 10.91 16.15
C ARG A 250 1.79 9.69 17.03
N LEU A 251 0.79 8.80 17.02
CA LEU A 251 0.85 7.54 17.74
C LEU A 251 2.02 6.70 17.22
N TYR A 252 2.07 6.42 15.92
CA TYR A 252 3.13 5.61 15.30
C TYR A 252 4.51 6.23 15.50
N ALA A 253 4.67 7.54 15.26
CA ALA A 253 5.93 8.24 15.49
C ALA A 253 6.41 8.12 16.95
N SER A 254 5.51 8.20 17.93
CA SER A 254 5.83 8.05 19.35
C SER A 254 6.25 6.62 19.74
N MET A 255 6.02 5.64 18.86
CA MET A 255 6.33 4.22 19.04
C MET A 255 7.52 3.76 18.19
N GLY A 256 8.28 4.71 17.61
CA GLY A 256 9.50 4.43 16.87
C GLY A 256 9.35 4.29 15.36
N PHE A 257 8.16 4.54 14.83
CA PHE A 257 7.96 4.57 13.39
C PHE A 257 8.43 5.89 12.78
N ALA A 258 9.16 5.81 11.68
CA ALA A 258 9.59 6.95 10.89
C ALA A 258 8.90 6.97 9.53
N LYS A 259 8.55 8.15 9.06
CA LYS A 259 8.01 8.35 7.72
C LYS A 259 9.03 7.94 6.66
N LYS A 260 8.62 7.14 5.68
CA LYS A 260 9.43 6.77 4.52
C LYS A 260 9.02 7.51 3.26
N GLN A 261 7.76 7.45 2.92
CA GLN A 261 7.24 8.05 1.69
C GLN A 261 5.74 8.33 1.80
N ASN A 262 5.24 9.17 0.91
CA ASN A 262 3.82 9.31 0.68
C ASN A 262 3.40 8.46 -0.53
N ILE A 263 2.17 8.01 -0.51
CA ILE A 263 1.56 7.17 -1.54
C ILE A 263 0.23 7.79 -1.92
N LEU A 264 -0.04 7.86 -3.21
CA LEU A 264 -1.32 8.26 -3.76
C LEU A 264 -1.86 7.13 -4.63
N THR A 265 -3.10 6.76 -4.40
CA THR A 265 -3.83 5.79 -5.23
C THR A 265 -4.85 6.53 -6.08
N ALA A 266 -4.96 6.14 -7.34
CA ALA A 266 -5.99 6.64 -8.25
C ALA A 266 -6.62 5.47 -9.00
N HIS A 267 -7.94 5.50 -9.11
CA HIS A 267 -8.75 4.52 -9.84
C HIS A 267 -9.25 5.14 -11.14
N TRP A 268 -8.96 4.51 -12.25
CA TRP A 268 -9.43 4.96 -13.54
C TRP A 268 -10.13 3.83 -14.29
N THR A 269 -11.39 4.05 -14.68
CA THR A 269 -12.08 3.16 -15.61
C THR A 269 -11.82 3.63 -17.03
N VAL A 270 -11.15 2.79 -17.80
CA VAL A 270 -10.87 3.06 -19.22
C VAL A 270 -12.20 3.09 -20.00
N PRO A 271 -12.48 4.12 -20.79
CA PRO A 271 -13.70 4.16 -21.58
C PRO A 271 -13.86 2.92 -22.45
N SER A 272 -15.07 2.35 -22.49
CA SER A 272 -15.41 1.27 -23.41
C SER A 272 -15.37 1.79 -24.84
N SER A 273 -14.84 0.99 -25.77
CA SER A 273 -14.96 1.29 -27.20
C SER A 273 -16.46 1.22 -27.58
N GLU A 274 -17.00 2.28 -28.14
CA GLU A 274 -18.35 2.29 -28.72
C GLU A 274 -18.47 1.32 -29.90
#